data_0985a7b863742147caf8f72c9718ddc2
#
_entry.id   0985a7b863742147caf8f72c9718ddc2
#
_cell.length_a   1.000
_cell.length_b   1.000
_cell.length_c   1.000
_cell.angle_alpha   90.00
_cell.angle_beta   90.00
_cell.angle_gamma   90.00
#
_symmetry.space_group_name_H-M   'P 1'
#
loop_
_entity.id
_entity.type
_entity.pdbx_description
1 polymer ?
#
loop_
_entity_poly.entity_id
_entity_poly.type
_entity_poly.pdbx_seq_one_letter_code
_entity_poly.pdbx_strand_id
1 'polypeptide(L)'
;MKRILTILSAILLIFLAGCSSKDGSKTYVLEKSGVKTEITVYYESDKVTKQTTVNTMNYEKMAVTKDELKDVAMPVSEKYQGIDGVEQKIVFDDDKAVETLTIDYTKVDLKKIKDLPGMDIDT
;
A
#
# COMPACT_ATOMS: atom_id res chain seq x y z
N MET A 1 -6.31 13.08 -2.85
CA MET A 1 -5.21 12.53 -2.06
C MET A 1 -5.53 12.37 -0.58
N LYS A 2 -6.05 13.40 0.10
CA LYS A 2 -6.45 13.29 1.52
C LYS A 2 -7.51 12.20 1.77
N ARG A 3 -8.38 11.93 0.79
CA ARG A 3 -9.44 10.91 0.93
C ARG A 3 -8.92 9.48 0.89
N ILE A 4 -7.83 9.23 0.19
CA ILE A 4 -7.20 7.91 0.12
C ILE A 4 -6.50 7.59 1.45
N LEU A 5 -5.84 8.57 2.03
CA LEU A 5 -5.20 8.47 3.34
C LEU A 5 -6.20 8.19 4.46
N THR A 6 -7.37 8.85 4.39
CA THR A 6 -8.43 8.66 5.38
C THR A 6 -9.02 7.25 5.30
N ILE A 7 -9.15 6.70 4.11
CA ILE A 7 -9.67 5.34 3.90
C ILE A 7 -8.66 4.30 4.39
N LEU A 8 -7.37 4.50 4.12
CA LEU A 8 -6.30 3.64 4.64
C LEU A 8 -6.25 3.65 6.17
N SER A 9 -6.41 4.82 6.76
CA SER A 9 -6.47 4.98 8.21
C SER A 9 -7.70 4.29 8.81
N ALA A 10 -8.86 4.41 8.16
CA ALA A 10 -10.09 3.76 8.60
C ALA A 10 -9.99 2.22 8.51
N ILE A 11 -9.37 1.71 7.47
CA ILE A 11 -9.15 0.26 7.31
C ILE A 11 -8.20 -0.26 8.39
N LEU A 12 -7.18 0.51 8.72
CA LEU A 12 -6.25 0.16 9.79
C LEU A 12 -6.95 0.10 11.15
N LEU A 13 -7.85 1.04 11.41
CA LEU A 13 -8.63 1.08 12.66
C LEU A 13 -9.61 -0.09 12.78
N ILE A 14 -10.29 -0.43 11.70
CA ILE A 14 -11.19 -1.60 11.66
C ILE A 14 -10.37 -2.88 11.89
N PHE A 15 -9.19 -2.93 11.35
CA PHE A 15 -8.29 -4.07 11.49
C PHE A 15 -7.86 -4.29 12.94
N LEU A 16 -7.48 -3.21 13.63
CA LEU A 16 -7.09 -3.27 15.05
C LEU A 16 -8.24 -3.71 15.96
N ALA A 17 -9.47 -3.35 15.61
CA ALA A 17 -10.64 -3.71 16.38
C ALA A 17 -11.13 -5.14 16.14
N GLY A 18 -10.74 -5.78 15.02
CA GLY A 18 -11.20 -7.10 14.62
C GLY A 18 -10.21 -8.24 14.85
N CYS A 19 -9.05 -7.96 15.42
CA CYS A 19 -8.04 -8.99 15.65
C CYS A 19 -8.37 -9.86 16.85
N SER A 20 -8.97 -11.00 16.59
CA SER A 20 -9.00 -12.09 17.55
C SER A 20 -7.83 -13.04 17.27
N SER A 21 -7.04 -13.22 18.23
CA SER A 21 -5.96 -14.12 18.61
C SER A 21 -5.61 -15.37 17.76
N LYS A 22 -5.64 -15.35 16.44
CA LYS A 22 -5.16 -16.46 15.60
C LYS A 22 -4.28 -15.95 14.47
N ASP A 23 -3.27 -16.73 14.14
CA ASP A 23 -2.44 -16.47 12.98
C ASP A 23 -3.28 -16.57 11.71
N GLY A 24 -3.07 -15.64 10.78
CA GLY A 24 -3.82 -15.65 9.54
C GLY A 24 -3.55 -14.42 8.69
N SER A 25 -4.44 -14.23 7.73
CA SER A 25 -4.40 -13.06 6.88
C SER A 25 -5.81 -12.58 6.57
N LYS A 26 -5.94 -11.28 6.31
CA LYS A 26 -7.17 -10.67 5.84
C LYS A 26 -6.88 -9.81 4.63
N THR A 27 -7.74 -9.90 3.63
CA THR A 27 -7.62 -9.11 2.42
C THR A 27 -8.79 -8.15 2.31
N TYR A 28 -8.47 -6.90 2.02
CA TYR A 28 -9.42 -5.82 1.80
C TYR A 28 -9.28 -5.32 0.37
N VAL A 29 -10.40 -5.09 -0.30
CA VAL A 29 -10.41 -4.58 -1.67
C VAL A 29 -11.15 -3.27 -1.71
N LEU A 30 -10.52 -2.27 -2.30
CA LEU A 30 -11.10 -0.95 -2.54
C LEU A 30 -10.95 -0.61 -4.02
N GLU A 31 -12.02 -0.11 -4.62
CA GLU A 31 -11.98 0.33 -6.01
C GLU A 31 -12.57 1.73 -6.11
N LYS A 32 -11.78 2.69 -6.58
CA LYS A 32 -12.20 4.08 -6.70
C LYS A 32 -11.40 4.83 -7.74
N SER A 33 -12.10 5.55 -8.62
CA SER A 33 -11.49 6.45 -9.61
C SER A 33 -10.43 5.81 -10.50
N GLY A 34 -10.66 4.56 -10.90
CA GLY A 34 -9.74 3.83 -11.77
C GLY A 34 -8.60 3.13 -11.06
N VAL A 35 -8.57 3.19 -9.72
CA VAL A 35 -7.56 2.50 -8.92
C VAL A 35 -8.23 1.40 -8.11
N LYS A 36 -7.75 0.18 -8.27
CA LYS A 36 -8.15 -0.96 -7.43
C LYS A 36 -7.01 -1.24 -6.46
N THR A 37 -7.30 -1.16 -5.20
CA THR A 37 -6.33 -1.43 -4.13
C THR A 37 -6.71 -2.71 -3.40
N GLU A 38 -5.81 -3.68 -3.37
CA GLU A 38 -5.94 -4.88 -2.57
C GLU A 38 -4.90 -4.84 -1.46
N ILE A 39 -5.36 -4.85 -0.22
CA ILE A 39 -4.47 -4.86 0.95
C ILE A 39 -4.64 -6.20 1.65
N THR A 40 -3.55 -6.95 1.75
CA THR A 40 -3.51 -8.19 2.53
C THR A 40 -2.65 -7.97 3.75
N VAL A 41 -3.22 -8.21 4.91
CA VAL A 41 -2.55 -8.03 6.19
C VAL A 41 -2.36 -9.40 6.81
N TYR A 42 -1.13 -9.72 7.16
CA TYR A 42 -0.76 -10.96 7.84
C TYR A 42 -0.56 -10.67 9.31
N TYR A 43 -1.06 -11.55 10.16
CA TYR A 43 -0.96 -11.36 11.60
C TYR A 43 -0.65 -12.68 12.32
N GLU A 44 0.07 -12.55 13.42
CA GLU A 44 0.32 -13.62 14.38
C GLU A 44 -0.24 -13.18 15.73
N SER A 45 -1.22 -13.93 16.24
CA SER A 45 -1.98 -13.55 17.42
C SER A 45 -2.65 -12.18 17.23
N ASP A 46 -2.28 -11.17 17.98
CA ASP A 46 -2.79 -9.80 17.88
C ASP A 46 -1.82 -8.82 17.19
N LYS A 47 -0.74 -9.35 16.60
CA LYS A 47 0.31 -8.56 15.97
C LYS A 47 0.27 -8.67 14.45
N VAL A 48 0.27 -7.52 13.78
CA VAL A 48 0.49 -7.47 12.33
C VAL A 48 1.99 -7.67 12.07
N THR A 49 2.31 -8.68 11.28
CA THR A 49 3.69 -9.02 10.95
C THR A 49 4.10 -8.58 9.55
N LYS A 50 3.14 -8.51 8.63
CA LYS A 50 3.41 -8.19 7.24
C LYS A 50 2.17 -7.59 6.58
N GLN A 51 2.39 -6.69 5.65
CA GLN A 51 1.32 -6.14 4.82
C GLN A 51 1.76 -6.14 3.37
N THR A 52 0.88 -6.57 2.48
CA THR A 52 1.08 -6.47 1.03
C THR A 52 -0.05 -5.65 0.43
N THR A 53 0.31 -4.64 -0.33
CA THR A 53 -0.65 -3.78 -1.03
C THR A 53 -0.41 -3.91 -2.53
N VAL A 54 -1.48 -4.18 -3.28
CA VAL A 54 -1.44 -4.21 -4.75
C VAL A 54 -2.37 -3.14 -5.27
N ASN A 55 -1.82 -2.18 -5.98
CA ASN A 55 -2.57 -1.11 -6.63
C ASN A 55 -2.59 -1.35 -8.13
N THR A 56 -3.77 -1.56 -8.69
CA THR A 56 -3.98 -1.64 -10.13
C THR A 56 -4.58 -0.32 -10.61
N MET A 57 -3.84 0.38 -11.45
CA MET A 57 -4.19 1.73 -11.90
C MET A 57 -4.50 1.72 -13.39
N ASN A 58 -5.77 1.90 -13.73
CA ASN A 58 -6.22 1.95 -15.12
C ASN A 58 -6.08 3.39 -15.65
N TYR A 59 -5.25 3.58 -16.68
CA TYR A 59 -4.96 4.91 -17.21
C TYR A 59 -6.21 5.63 -17.72
N GLU A 60 -7.03 4.93 -18.49
CA GLU A 60 -8.24 5.49 -19.08
C GLU A 60 -9.23 5.96 -18.01
N LYS A 61 -9.46 5.12 -17.00
CA LYS A 61 -10.37 5.44 -15.90
C LYS A 61 -9.84 6.55 -15.01
N MET A 62 -8.53 6.67 -14.90
CA MET A 62 -7.89 7.75 -14.14
C MET A 62 -7.76 9.04 -14.95
N ALA A 63 -8.07 9.00 -16.25
CA ALA A 63 -7.89 10.10 -17.17
C ALA A 63 -6.45 10.61 -17.25
N VAL A 64 -5.49 9.69 -17.22
CA VAL A 64 -4.06 9.98 -17.35
C VAL A 64 -3.45 9.11 -18.46
N THR A 65 -2.32 9.53 -18.98
CA THR A 65 -1.54 8.71 -19.90
C THR A 65 -0.53 7.88 -19.10
N LYS A 66 -0.02 6.82 -19.72
CA LYS A 66 1.05 6.00 -19.15
C LYS A 66 2.25 6.86 -18.77
N ASP A 67 2.67 7.77 -19.64
CA ASP A 67 3.81 8.64 -19.40
C ASP A 67 3.59 9.62 -18.25
N GLU A 68 2.40 10.18 -18.15
CA GLU A 68 2.03 11.07 -17.05
C GLU A 68 2.09 10.35 -15.70
N LEU A 69 1.54 9.14 -15.65
CA LEU A 69 1.57 8.35 -14.41
C LEU A 69 3.00 7.94 -14.07
N LYS A 70 3.78 7.55 -15.06
CA LYS A 70 5.18 7.17 -14.88
C LYS A 70 6.02 8.32 -14.31
N ASP A 71 5.82 9.54 -14.82
CA ASP A 71 6.53 10.72 -14.35
C ASP A 71 6.25 11.04 -12.87
N VAL A 72 5.06 10.74 -12.41
CA VAL A 72 4.66 10.96 -11.01
C VAL A 72 5.08 9.78 -10.13
N ALA A 73 4.93 8.56 -10.63
CA ALA A 73 5.13 7.35 -9.83
C ALA A 73 6.60 6.97 -9.64
N MET A 74 7.45 7.22 -10.63
CA MET A 74 8.85 6.82 -10.54
C MET A 74 9.61 7.51 -9.40
N PRO A 75 9.50 8.84 -9.20
CA PRO A 75 10.14 9.47 -8.05
C PRO A 75 9.63 8.95 -6.70
N VAL A 76 8.34 8.62 -6.63
CA VAL A 76 7.74 8.04 -5.41
C VAL A 76 8.29 6.64 -5.18
N SER A 77 8.37 5.83 -6.24
CA SER A 77 8.91 4.47 -6.18
C SER A 77 10.36 4.45 -5.66
N GLU A 78 11.17 5.40 -6.09
CA GLU A 78 12.56 5.50 -5.66
C GLU A 78 12.70 5.68 -4.15
N LYS A 79 11.75 6.34 -3.51
CA LYS A 79 11.77 6.59 -2.06
C LYS A 79 11.60 5.32 -1.23
N TYR A 80 10.99 4.29 -1.80
CA TYR A 80 10.81 3.01 -1.12
C TYR A 80 12.01 2.07 -1.25
N GLN A 81 12.94 2.36 -2.16
CA GLN A 81 14.04 1.46 -2.44
C GLN A 81 15.12 1.54 -1.37
N GLY A 82 15.75 0.40 -1.07
CA GLY A 82 16.84 0.33 -0.11
C GLY A 82 16.45 0.37 1.35
N ILE A 83 15.16 0.24 1.67
CA ILE A 83 14.68 0.21 3.06
C ILE A 83 14.47 -1.23 3.48
N ASP A 84 15.15 -1.66 4.53
CA ASP A 84 15.00 -3.02 5.07
C ASP A 84 13.56 -3.29 5.48
N GLY A 85 13.02 -4.41 5.03
CA GLY A 85 11.65 -4.81 5.30
C GLY A 85 10.61 -4.17 4.38
N VAL A 86 11.03 -3.36 3.41
CA VAL A 86 10.14 -2.73 2.43
C VAL A 86 10.54 -3.17 1.03
N GLU A 87 9.59 -3.71 0.29
CA GLU A 87 9.75 -4.04 -1.14
C GLU A 87 8.65 -3.33 -1.92
N GLN A 88 9.03 -2.55 -2.89
CA GLN A 88 8.09 -1.85 -3.76
C GLN A 88 8.49 -2.08 -5.21
N LYS A 89 7.52 -2.42 -6.03
CA LYS A 89 7.70 -2.64 -7.45
C LYS A 89 6.51 -2.07 -8.21
N ILE A 90 6.76 -1.43 -9.33
CA ILE A 90 5.71 -0.96 -10.21
C ILE A 90 6.00 -1.40 -11.65
N VAL A 91 5.00 -1.92 -12.33
CA VAL A 91 5.06 -2.35 -13.72
C VAL A 91 4.06 -1.54 -14.52
N PHE A 92 4.51 -0.96 -15.62
CA PHE A 92 3.68 -0.16 -16.52
C PHE A 92 3.35 -0.96 -17.77
N ASP A 93 2.11 -1.45 -17.85
CA ASP A 93 1.58 -2.10 -19.04
C ASP A 93 0.98 -1.05 -19.98
N ASP A 94 0.42 -1.49 -21.11
CA ASP A 94 -0.13 -0.57 -22.11
C ASP A 94 -1.40 0.14 -21.64
N ASP A 95 -2.22 -0.52 -20.81
CA ASP A 95 -3.52 -0.03 -20.36
C ASP A 95 -3.61 0.26 -18.87
N LYS A 96 -2.63 -0.21 -18.10
CA LYS A 96 -2.64 -0.10 -16.64
C LYS A 96 -1.24 -0.19 -16.07
N ALA A 97 -1.08 0.31 -14.85
CA ALA A 97 0.11 0.07 -14.04
C ALA A 97 -0.27 -0.76 -12.81
N VAL A 98 0.63 -1.63 -12.39
CA VAL A 98 0.46 -2.44 -11.17
C VAL A 98 1.61 -2.15 -10.23
N GLU A 99 1.28 -1.65 -9.06
CA GLU A 99 2.23 -1.43 -7.98
C GLU A 99 2.04 -2.51 -6.91
N THR A 100 3.13 -3.09 -6.47
CA THR A 100 3.14 -4.02 -5.34
C THR A 100 4.04 -3.47 -4.26
N LEU A 101 3.49 -3.28 -3.07
CA LEU A 101 4.21 -2.80 -1.90
C LEU A 101 4.09 -3.85 -0.80
N THR A 102 5.22 -4.34 -0.33
CA THR A 102 5.28 -5.29 0.78
C THR A 102 6.06 -4.67 1.92
N ILE A 103 5.47 -4.68 3.11
CA ILE A 103 6.10 -4.20 4.33
C ILE A 103 6.17 -5.37 5.32
N ASP A 104 7.37 -5.74 5.70
CA ASP A 104 7.62 -6.73 6.75
C ASP A 104 7.88 -5.99 8.05
N TYR A 105 6.89 -5.97 8.92
CA TYR A 105 6.96 -5.23 10.19
C TYR A 105 7.92 -5.85 11.19
N THR A 106 8.38 -7.08 10.95
CA THR A 106 9.41 -7.72 11.78
C THR A 106 10.82 -7.23 11.47
N LYS A 107 11.00 -6.59 10.31
CA LYS A 107 12.31 -6.11 9.83
C LYS A 107 12.37 -4.61 9.67
N VAL A 108 11.24 -3.96 9.42
CA VAL A 108 11.20 -2.53 9.10
C VAL A 108 11.47 -1.68 10.33
N ASP A 109 12.21 -0.59 10.12
CA ASP A 109 12.31 0.48 11.11
C ASP A 109 11.20 1.48 10.85
N LEU A 110 10.22 1.57 11.74
CA LEU A 110 9.06 2.45 11.61
C LEU A 110 9.45 3.92 11.46
N LYS A 111 10.58 4.33 12.02
CA LYS A 111 11.08 5.69 11.88
C LYS A 111 11.50 6.02 10.44
N LYS A 112 11.95 5.02 9.69
CA LYS A 112 12.36 5.21 8.31
C LYS A 112 11.20 5.25 7.34
N ILE A 113 10.07 4.63 7.68
CA ILE A 113 8.91 4.56 6.79
C ILE A 113 7.85 5.62 7.05
N LYS A 114 7.84 6.27 8.21
CA LYS A 114 6.82 7.25 8.55
C LYS A 114 6.81 8.46 7.61
N ASP A 115 7.95 8.78 7.02
CA ASP A 115 8.09 9.92 6.10
C ASP A 115 7.84 9.53 4.64
N LEU A 116 7.54 8.26 4.36
CA LEU A 116 7.23 7.80 3.02
C LEU A 116 5.84 8.25 2.59
N PRO A 117 5.66 8.55 1.27
CA PRO A 117 4.35 8.93 0.76
C PRO A 117 3.29 7.85 1.04
N GLY A 118 2.16 8.24 1.61
CA GLY A 118 1.07 7.33 1.92
C GLY A 118 1.21 6.57 3.23
N MET A 119 2.29 6.80 3.96
CA MET A 119 2.53 6.20 5.27
C MET A 119 2.28 7.21 6.37
N ASP A 120 1.00 7.49 6.63
CA ASP A 120 0.61 8.27 7.81
C ASP A 120 0.44 7.30 8.97
N ILE A 121 1.53 7.05 9.66
CA ILE A 121 1.48 6.25 10.90
C ILE A 121 1.39 7.24 12.05
N ASP A 122 0.17 7.42 12.55
CA ASP A 122 -0.06 8.10 13.80
C ASP A 122 0.43 7.19 14.94
N THR A 123 1.54 7.54 15.48
CA THR A 123 2.01 6.92 16.72
C THR A 123 1.49 7.65 17.93
#